data_125e6666dc93d6fa40eaf1d093930132
#
_entry.id   125e6666dc93d6fa40eaf1d093930132
#
_cell.length_a   1.000
_cell.length_b   1.000
_cell.length_c   1.000
_cell.angle_alpha   90.00
_cell.angle_beta   90.00
_cell.angle_gamma   90.00
#
_symmetry.space_group_name_H-M   'P 1'
#
loop_
_entity.id
_entity.type
_entity.pdbx_description
1 polymer ?
#
loop_
_entity_poly.entity_id
_entity_poly.type
_entity_poly.pdbx_seq_one_letter_code
_entity_poly.pdbx_strand_id
1 'polypeptide(L)'
;TTKFVLGLFIALSFTSCREEETIFPSSDKSVAAPRSDGKIEGFYLLNEGNMGMNRASIDVFNYRTGNYTTDIYSERNPTVVKELGDVGNDIKIYGNKVYAVINCSNKVEVIDKWTSKRIKKIDIPNCRYVAFYKDKAYVSSYSGPVAINPNAEIGFVAEIDTTSLEIKRKVNVGYQPEQMVVHNGKLYVANSGGYRVPNYDRTVSVIDLETFTEIKKIDVG
;
A
#
# COMPACT_ATOMS: atom_id res chain seq x y z
N THR A 1 19.65 -0.80 69.15
CA THR A 1 19.67 0.32 68.16
C THR A 1 19.63 -0.25 66.78
N THR A 2 18.40 -0.38 66.24
CA THR A 2 18.14 -0.90 64.89
C THR A 2 18.06 0.28 63.94
N LYS A 3 18.98 0.35 62.98
CA LYS A 3 18.97 1.38 61.92
C LYS A 3 18.05 0.92 60.79
N PHE A 4 16.94 1.63 60.58
CA PHE A 4 16.10 1.53 59.39
C PHE A 4 16.79 2.27 58.23
N VAL A 5 17.14 1.57 57.16
CA VAL A 5 17.57 2.16 55.90
C VAL A 5 16.33 2.26 55.01
N LEU A 6 15.86 3.49 54.81
CA LEU A 6 14.75 3.81 53.93
C LEU A 6 15.28 3.90 52.49
N GLY A 7 15.04 2.84 51.70
CA GLY A 7 15.38 2.82 50.28
C GLY A 7 14.39 3.68 49.48
N LEU A 8 14.88 4.78 48.94
CA LEU A 8 14.13 5.65 48.02
C LEU A 8 14.07 4.99 46.62
N PHE A 9 12.94 4.39 46.27
CA PHE A 9 12.65 3.94 44.91
C PHE A 9 12.32 5.17 44.06
N ILE A 10 13.27 5.60 43.21
CA ILE A 10 13.02 6.58 42.16
C ILE A 10 12.35 5.81 40.99
N ALA A 11 11.04 5.95 40.85
CA ALA A 11 10.33 5.50 39.67
C ALA A 11 10.70 6.45 38.52
N LEU A 12 11.59 6.00 37.63
CA LEU A 12 11.83 6.63 36.35
C LEU A 12 10.61 6.37 35.46
N SER A 13 9.69 7.31 35.48
CA SER A 13 8.63 7.38 34.46
C SER A 13 9.29 7.75 33.15
N PHE A 14 9.49 6.76 32.25
CA PHE A 14 9.76 7.01 30.85
C PHE A 14 8.50 7.61 30.24
N THR A 15 8.40 8.93 30.27
CA THR A 15 7.50 9.62 29.33
C THR A 15 8.12 9.44 27.95
N SER A 16 7.64 8.43 27.22
CA SER A 16 7.83 8.37 25.79
C SER A 16 7.14 9.59 25.22
N CYS A 17 7.89 10.66 24.98
CA CYS A 17 7.45 11.73 24.13
C CYS A 17 7.32 11.13 22.72
N ARG A 18 6.13 10.68 22.38
CA ARG A 18 5.75 10.56 20.99
C ARG A 18 5.79 11.99 20.46
N GLU A 19 6.78 12.32 19.61
CA GLU A 19 6.76 13.58 18.89
C GLU A 19 5.41 13.62 18.18
N GLU A 20 4.62 14.66 18.41
CA GLU A 20 3.36 14.85 17.69
C GLU A 20 3.73 14.96 16.22
N GLU A 21 3.36 13.96 15.44
CA GLU A 21 3.58 13.98 14.00
C GLU A 21 2.90 15.22 13.44
N THR A 22 3.67 16.07 12.76
CA THR A 22 3.15 17.29 12.14
C THR A 22 2.24 16.88 10.99
N ILE A 23 0.93 16.88 11.24
CA ILE A 23 -0.06 16.63 10.20
C ILE A 23 -0.14 17.89 9.35
N PHE A 24 0.25 17.78 8.09
CA PHE A 24 0.07 18.87 7.14
C PHE A 24 -1.41 18.96 6.76
N PRO A 25 -2.05 20.13 6.93
CA PRO A 25 -3.43 20.27 6.56
C PRO A 25 -3.59 20.11 5.04
N SER A 26 -4.70 19.51 4.63
CA SER A 26 -5.14 19.53 3.23
C SER A 26 -5.20 20.98 2.72
N SER A 27 -4.86 21.19 1.47
CA SER A 27 -4.93 22.50 0.84
C SER A 27 -5.43 22.40 -0.59
N ASP A 28 -6.29 23.34 -0.99
CA ASP A 28 -6.76 23.49 -2.37
C ASP A 28 -6.01 24.61 -3.07
N LYS A 29 -5.54 24.33 -4.29
CA LYS A 29 -4.90 25.31 -5.17
C LYS A 29 -5.53 25.26 -6.54
N SER A 30 -5.95 26.39 -7.08
CA SER A 30 -6.30 26.51 -8.49
C SER A 30 -5.00 26.57 -9.30
N VAL A 31 -4.71 25.52 -10.06
CA VAL A 31 -3.43 25.38 -10.79
C VAL A 31 -3.59 25.36 -12.30
N ALA A 32 -4.83 25.24 -12.80
CA ALA A 32 -5.13 25.23 -14.21
C ALA A 32 -6.51 25.81 -14.49
N ALA A 33 -6.75 26.22 -15.74
CA ALA A 33 -8.10 26.59 -16.18
C ALA A 33 -9.03 25.38 -16.15
N PRO A 34 -10.31 25.54 -15.75
CA PRO A 34 -11.30 24.47 -15.81
C PRO A 34 -11.46 23.92 -17.22
N ARG A 35 -11.65 22.60 -17.36
CA ARG A 35 -11.91 21.91 -18.63
C ARG A 35 -13.28 21.25 -18.56
N SER A 36 -14.12 21.49 -19.55
CA SER A 36 -15.50 20.98 -19.59
C SER A 36 -15.73 19.82 -20.56
N ASP A 37 -14.77 19.52 -21.42
CA ASP A 37 -14.89 18.65 -22.59
C ASP A 37 -14.26 17.26 -22.45
N GLY A 38 -13.68 16.99 -21.28
CA GLY A 38 -12.88 15.80 -21.04
C GLY A 38 -13.69 14.58 -20.58
N LYS A 39 -13.42 13.41 -21.14
CA LYS A 39 -13.86 12.11 -20.61
C LYS A 39 -13.12 11.75 -19.31
N ILE A 40 -11.95 12.36 -19.07
CA ILE A 40 -11.14 12.19 -17.85
C ILE A 40 -11.43 13.37 -16.95
N GLU A 41 -11.98 13.09 -15.78
CA GLU A 41 -12.39 14.12 -14.82
C GLU A 41 -11.26 14.57 -13.88
N GLY A 42 -10.21 13.79 -13.75
CA GLY A 42 -9.07 14.10 -12.89
C GLY A 42 -8.12 12.92 -12.75
N PHE A 43 -7.20 13.02 -11.79
CA PHE A 43 -6.34 11.91 -11.38
C PHE A 43 -6.09 11.95 -9.88
N TYR A 44 -5.74 10.80 -9.35
CA TYR A 44 -5.16 10.61 -8.02
C TYR A 44 -3.66 10.48 -8.11
N LEU A 45 -2.92 11.10 -7.22
CA LEU A 45 -1.49 10.97 -7.04
C LEU A 45 -1.22 10.41 -5.65
N LEU A 46 -0.51 9.28 -5.58
CA LEU A 46 0.00 8.73 -4.34
C LEU A 46 1.41 9.26 -4.11
N ASN A 47 1.61 9.97 -3.01
CA ASN A 47 2.93 10.37 -2.53
C ASN A 47 3.48 9.27 -1.63
N GLU A 48 4.67 8.78 -1.96
CA GLU A 48 5.31 7.68 -1.25
C GLU A 48 5.56 7.99 0.22
N GLY A 49 6.03 9.19 0.51
CA GLY A 49 6.58 9.55 1.81
C GLY A 49 7.98 8.98 2.03
N ASN A 50 8.56 9.26 3.19
CA ASN A 50 9.83 8.66 3.60
C ASN A 50 9.57 7.48 4.51
N MET A 51 10.25 6.36 4.27
CA MET A 51 10.15 5.14 5.09
C MET A 51 10.44 5.44 6.57
N GLY A 52 9.57 4.97 7.44
CA GLY A 52 9.63 5.22 8.88
C GLY A 52 9.01 6.54 9.34
N MET A 53 8.56 7.39 8.41
CA MET A 53 7.99 8.72 8.74
C MET A 53 6.46 8.73 8.75
N ASN A 54 5.81 7.68 8.32
CA ASN A 54 4.35 7.55 8.24
C ASN A 54 3.66 8.71 7.47
N ARG A 55 4.25 9.13 6.33
CA ARG A 55 3.86 10.33 5.58
C ARG A 55 3.40 10.07 4.15
N ALA A 56 2.97 8.86 3.83
CA ALA A 56 2.28 8.65 2.57
C ALA A 56 0.99 9.48 2.54
N SER A 57 0.68 10.07 1.40
CA SER A 57 -0.55 10.86 1.23
C SER A 57 -1.15 10.66 -0.16
N ILE A 58 -2.41 10.99 -0.31
CA ILE A 58 -3.10 10.96 -1.60
C ILE A 58 -3.53 12.39 -1.96
N ASP A 59 -3.11 12.84 -3.13
CA ASP A 59 -3.55 14.10 -3.72
C ASP A 59 -4.53 13.83 -4.86
N VAL A 60 -5.33 14.84 -5.17
CA VAL A 60 -6.33 14.78 -6.25
C VAL A 60 -6.22 16.02 -7.12
N PHE A 61 -6.22 15.82 -8.43
CA PHE A 61 -6.44 16.89 -9.38
C PHE A 61 -7.77 16.73 -10.09
N ASN A 62 -8.56 17.79 -10.13
CA ASN A 62 -9.86 17.84 -10.78
C ASN A 62 -9.79 18.73 -12.02
N TYR A 63 -9.94 18.14 -13.22
CA TYR A 63 -9.91 18.88 -14.49
C TYR A 63 -11.08 19.84 -14.66
N ARG A 64 -12.25 19.54 -14.07
CA ARG A 64 -13.43 20.40 -14.22
C ARG A 64 -13.26 21.73 -13.50
N THR A 65 -12.58 21.73 -12.37
CA THR A 65 -12.38 22.94 -11.55
C THR A 65 -10.98 23.54 -11.72
N GLY A 66 -10.02 22.77 -12.23
CA GLY A 66 -8.61 23.13 -12.27
C GLY A 66 -7.94 23.10 -10.90
N ASN A 67 -8.58 22.52 -9.89
CA ASN A 67 -8.07 22.48 -8.52
C ASN A 67 -7.22 21.25 -8.26
N TYR A 68 -6.14 21.45 -7.52
CA TYR A 68 -5.29 20.42 -6.96
C TYR A 68 -5.45 20.44 -5.43
N THR A 69 -5.93 19.32 -4.86
CA THR A 69 -6.13 19.13 -3.43
C THR A 69 -5.07 18.19 -2.90
N THR A 70 -4.29 18.64 -1.92
CA THR A 70 -3.28 17.82 -1.23
C THR A 70 -3.89 17.09 -0.06
N ASP A 71 -3.39 15.87 0.21
CA ASP A 71 -3.78 15.01 1.35
C ASP A 71 -5.30 14.87 1.56
N ILE A 72 -5.99 14.55 0.46
CA ILE A 72 -7.44 14.39 0.46
C ILE A 72 -7.91 13.25 1.39
N TYR A 73 -7.06 12.24 1.63
CA TYR A 73 -7.44 11.12 2.48
C TYR A 73 -7.69 11.54 3.93
N SER A 74 -6.76 12.29 4.52
CA SER A 74 -6.89 12.80 5.90
C SER A 74 -8.11 13.68 6.07
N GLU A 75 -8.36 14.57 5.10
CA GLU A 75 -9.49 15.48 5.11
C GLU A 75 -10.83 14.75 5.09
N ARG A 76 -10.95 13.74 4.21
CA ARG A 76 -12.24 13.05 3.99
C ARG A 76 -12.53 11.96 5.01
N ASN A 77 -11.54 11.60 5.85
CA ASN A 77 -11.63 10.51 6.81
C ASN A 77 -11.25 10.93 8.25
N PRO A 78 -11.89 11.99 8.81
CA PRO A 78 -11.47 12.56 10.09
C PRO A 78 -11.71 11.63 11.31
N THR A 79 -12.50 10.57 11.14
CA THR A 79 -12.82 9.60 12.21
C THR A 79 -11.94 8.35 12.19
N VAL A 80 -11.07 8.23 11.19
CA VAL A 80 -10.06 7.17 11.12
C VAL A 80 -8.68 7.75 11.47
N VAL A 81 -7.68 6.88 11.58
CA VAL A 81 -6.29 7.35 11.73
C VAL A 81 -5.98 8.30 10.57
N LYS A 82 -5.54 9.51 10.91
CA LYS A 82 -5.38 10.61 9.93
C LYS A 82 -4.33 10.31 8.86
N GLU A 83 -3.27 9.60 9.25
CA GLU A 83 -2.20 9.26 8.31
C GLU A 83 -2.66 8.13 7.39
N LEU A 84 -2.42 8.29 6.10
CA LEU A 84 -2.62 7.22 5.13
C LEU A 84 -1.72 6.02 5.46
N GLY A 85 -0.52 6.28 6.00
CA GLY A 85 0.42 5.27 6.42
C GLY A 85 1.84 5.54 5.96
N ASP A 86 2.68 4.50 6.03
CA ASP A 86 4.10 4.56 5.70
C ASP A 86 4.38 3.85 4.36
N VAL A 87 5.03 4.54 3.46
CA VAL A 87 5.40 4.13 2.09
C VAL A 87 4.19 3.79 1.21
N GLY A 88 3.67 4.79 0.51
CA GLY A 88 2.71 4.62 -0.57
C GLY A 88 3.38 4.03 -1.81
N ASN A 89 3.05 2.78 -2.19
CA ASN A 89 3.77 2.06 -3.23
C ASN A 89 3.05 2.00 -4.58
N ASP A 90 1.75 1.82 -4.59
CA ASP A 90 0.94 1.74 -5.82
C ASP A 90 -0.47 2.31 -5.59
N ILE A 91 -1.04 2.92 -6.62
CA ILE A 91 -2.42 3.39 -6.59
C ILE A 91 -3.12 3.11 -7.91
N LYS A 92 -4.29 2.51 -7.85
CA LYS A 92 -5.09 2.22 -9.06
C LYS A 92 -6.57 2.40 -8.82
N ILE A 93 -7.26 2.84 -9.85
CA ILE A 93 -8.73 2.93 -9.89
C ILE A 93 -9.28 1.67 -10.55
N TYR A 94 -10.25 1.05 -9.89
CA TYR A 94 -11.02 -0.04 -10.47
C TYR A 94 -12.51 0.11 -10.12
N GLY A 95 -13.35 0.24 -11.15
CA GLY A 95 -14.76 0.57 -10.97
C GLY A 95 -14.96 1.93 -10.31
N ASN A 96 -15.66 1.92 -9.20
CA ASN A 96 -15.92 3.11 -8.37
C ASN A 96 -14.97 3.21 -7.16
N LYS A 97 -13.89 2.45 -7.13
CA LYS A 97 -12.96 2.38 -6.01
C LYS A 97 -11.55 2.76 -6.41
N VAL A 98 -10.82 3.36 -5.49
CA VAL A 98 -9.37 3.57 -5.56
C VAL A 98 -8.73 2.62 -4.57
N TYR A 99 -7.70 1.91 -5.00
CA TYR A 99 -6.90 1.01 -4.19
C TYR A 99 -5.51 1.62 -4.02
N ALA A 100 -5.17 2.02 -2.81
CA ALA A 100 -3.85 2.54 -2.45
C ALA A 100 -3.10 1.48 -1.65
N VAL A 101 -1.96 1.04 -2.17
CA VAL A 101 -1.10 0.04 -1.55
C VAL A 101 -0.09 0.74 -0.68
N ILE A 102 -0.16 0.52 0.64
CA ILE A 102 0.69 1.17 1.63
C ILE A 102 1.62 0.12 2.24
N ASN A 103 2.82 0.08 1.71
CA ASN A 103 3.77 -1.02 1.89
C ASN A 103 4.17 -1.25 3.35
N CYS A 104 4.85 -0.30 3.97
CA CYS A 104 5.37 -0.46 5.34
C CYS A 104 4.27 -0.39 6.41
N SER A 105 3.07 0.04 6.06
CA SER A 105 1.88 -0.08 6.92
C SER A 105 1.10 -1.37 6.71
N ASN A 106 1.58 -2.29 5.87
CA ASN A 106 1.02 -3.63 5.67
C ASN A 106 -0.46 -3.63 5.27
N LYS A 107 -0.89 -2.70 4.42
CA LYS A 107 -2.31 -2.56 4.09
C LYS A 107 -2.55 -2.05 2.67
N VAL A 108 -3.72 -2.42 2.15
CA VAL A 108 -4.34 -1.75 1.02
C VAL A 108 -5.52 -0.94 1.55
N GLU A 109 -5.49 0.38 1.35
CA GLU A 109 -6.62 1.26 1.61
C GLU A 109 -7.53 1.30 0.38
N VAL A 110 -8.80 1.01 0.58
CA VAL A 110 -9.81 1.10 -0.46
C VAL A 110 -10.73 2.26 -0.14
N ILE A 111 -10.77 3.24 -1.04
CA ILE A 111 -11.59 4.45 -0.90
C ILE A 111 -12.58 4.57 -2.06
N ASP A 112 -13.67 5.26 -1.84
CA ASP A 112 -14.62 5.63 -2.88
C ASP A 112 -14.01 6.67 -3.82
N LYS A 113 -14.08 6.41 -5.11
CA LYS A 113 -13.45 7.24 -6.15
C LYS A 113 -13.98 8.68 -6.21
N TRP A 114 -15.21 8.92 -5.79
CA TRP A 114 -15.85 10.24 -5.92
C TRP A 114 -15.72 11.07 -4.66
N THR A 115 -15.75 10.40 -3.50
CA THR A 115 -15.78 11.06 -2.20
C THR A 115 -14.46 10.99 -1.45
N SER A 116 -13.52 10.14 -1.89
CA SER A 116 -12.25 9.81 -1.21
C SER A 116 -12.46 9.26 0.22
N LYS A 117 -13.68 8.83 0.55
CA LYS A 117 -13.98 8.21 1.83
C LYS A 117 -13.55 6.76 1.85
N ARG A 118 -12.98 6.33 2.98
CA ARG A 118 -12.60 4.94 3.21
C ARG A 118 -13.82 4.03 3.11
N ILE A 119 -13.67 2.98 2.29
CA ILE A 119 -14.60 1.85 2.25
C ILE A 119 -14.07 0.73 3.14
N LYS A 120 -12.79 0.35 2.98
CA LYS A 120 -12.19 -0.75 3.74
C LYS A 120 -10.66 -0.63 3.78
N LYS A 121 -10.09 -1.12 4.88
CA LYS A 121 -8.68 -1.47 5.01
C LYS A 121 -8.53 -2.97 4.84
N ILE A 122 -7.57 -3.42 4.03
CA ILE A 122 -7.25 -4.84 3.83
C ILE A 122 -5.81 -5.04 4.28
N ASP A 123 -5.62 -5.87 5.32
CA ASP A 123 -4.30 -6.12 5.88
C ASP A 123 -3.55 -7.18 5.03
N ILE A 124 -2.42 -6.78 4.45
CA ILE A 124 -1.53 -7.64 3.65
C ILE A 124 -0.08 -7.26 4.00
N PRO A 125 0.71 -8.17 4.59
CA PRO A 125 2.08 -7.86 5.00
C PRO A 125 2.92 -7.43 3.80
N ASN A 126 3.65 -6.34 3.94
CA ASN A 126 4.53 -5.77 2.92
C ASN A 126 3.98 -5.87 1.49
N CYS A 127 2.74 -5.40 1.30
CA CYS A 127 2.10 -5.34 0.00
C CYS A 127 2.82 -4.37 -0.94
N ARG A 128 2.90 -4.73 -2.24
CA ARG A 128 3.69 -3.96 -3.20
C ARG A 128 2.86 -3.35 -4.32
N TYR A 129 2.21 -4.14 -5.14
CA TYR A 129 1.48 -3.68 -6.31
C TYR A 129 0.12 -4.34 -6.39
N VAL A 130 -0.81 -3.69 -7.08
CA VAL A 130 -2.15 -4.22 -7.34
C VAL A 130 -2.43 -4.34 -8.83
N ALA A 131 -3.03 -5.45 -9.27
CA ALA A 131 -3.53 -5.67 -10.62
C ALA A 131 -4.99 -6.14 -10.55
N PHE A 132 -5.72 -6.01 -11.66
CA PHE A 132 -7.15 -6.36 -11.71
C PHE A 132 -7.46 -7.25 -12.91
N TYR A 133 -8.38 -8.18 -12.68
CA TYR A 133 -8.98 -8.97 -13.73
C TYR A 133 -10.40 -9.39 -13.34
N LYS A 134 -11.39 -9.08 -14.19
CA LYS A 134 -12.81 -9.29 -13.88
C LYS A 134 -13.17 -8.64 -12.53
N ASP A 135 -13.78 -9.42 -11.63
CA ASP A 135 -14.22 -9.01 -10.30
C ASP A 135 -13.16 -9.22 -9.20
N LYS A 136 -11.89 -9.36 -9.58
CA LYS A 136 -10.80 -9.66 -8.66
C LYS A 136 -9.70 -8.60 -8.72
N ALA A 137 -9.13 -8.30 -7.55
CA ALA A 137 -7.86 -7.59 -7.39
C ALA A 137 -6.79 -8.58 -6.91
N TYR A 138 -5.59 -8.41 -7.42
CA TYR A 138 -4.41 -9.23 -7.08
C TYR A 138 -3.35 -8.33 -6.49
N VAL A 139 -2.84 -8.66 -5.31
CA VAL A 139 -1.85 -7.85 -4.60
C VAL A 139 -0.62 -8.69 -4.32
N SER A 140 0.55 -8.23 -4.81
CA SER A 140 1.83 -8.84 -4.50
C SER A 140 2.31 -8.46 -3.10
N SER A 141 3.01 -9.37 -2.43
CA SER A 141 3.50 -9.21 -1.06
C SER A 141 4.85 -9.87 -0.89
N TYR A 142 5.75 -9.20 -0.20
CA TYR A 142 7.04 -9.74 0.21
C TYR A 142 6.95 -10.79 1.33
N SER A 143 5.80 -10.92 2.01
CA SER A 143 5.61 -11.67 3.27
C SER A 143 6.34 -11.06 4.46
N GLY A 144 7.65 -10.87 4.36
CA GLY A 144 8.52 -10.33 5.39
C GLY A 144 8.84 -8.83 5.22
N PRO A 145 9.63 -8.25 6.12
CA PRO A 145 9.95 -6.82 6.12
C PRO A 145 10.84 -6.40 4.95
N VAL A 146 10.78 -5.11 4.59
CA VAL A 146 11.71 -4.49 3.63
C VAL A 146 13.06 -4.29 4.33
N ALA A 147 13.90 -5.30 4.27
CA ALA A 147 15.24 -5.31 4.87
C ALA A 147 16.17 -6.24 4.09
N ILE A 148 17.47 -5.92 4.08
CA ILE A 148 18.49 -6.80 3.49
C ILE A 148 18.52 -8.10 4.30
N ASN A 149 18.11 -9.19 3.66
CA ASN A 149 18.07 -10.51 4.27
C ASN A 149 18.24 -11.60 3.19
N PRO A 150 19.40 -12.29 3.13
CA PRO A 150 19.63 -13.37 2.17
C PRO A 150 18.69 -14.57 2.36
N ASN A 151 18.05 -14.68 3.54
CA ASN A 151 17.09 -15.71 3.90
C ASN A 151 15.66 -15.19 3.98
N ALA A 152 15.33 -14.11 3.25
CA ALA A 152 13.98 -13.56 3.21
C ALA A 152 12.94 -14.65 2.86
N GLU A 153 11.74 -14.49 3.39
CA GLU A 153 10.62 -15.38 3.12
C GLU A 153 10.20 -15.32 1.66
N ILE A 154 9.58 -16.40 1.18
CA ILE A 154 8.97 -16.44 -0.14
C ILE A 154 7.75 -15.50 -0.18
N GLY A 155 7.63 -14.76 -1.26
CA GLY A 155 6.51 -13.86 -1.46
C GLY A 155 5.25 -14.57 -1.96
N PHE A 156 4.14 -13.85 -1.96
CA PHE A 156 2.87 -14.37 -2.44
C PHE A 156 2.07 -13.31 -3.21
N VAL A 157 1.04 -13.76 -3.91
CA VAL A 157 -0.04 -12.91 -4.42
C VAL A 157 -1.32 -13.25 -3.68
N ALA A 158 -2.00 -12.23 -3.17
CA ALA A 158 -3.34 -12.35 -2.59
C ALA A 158 -4.40 -12.02 -3.65
N GLU A 159 -5.43 -12.86 -3.78
CA GLU A 159 -6.63 -12.59 -4.56
C GLU A 159 -7.70 -11.99 -3.64
N ILE A 160 -8.24 -10.85 -4.03
CA ILE A 160 -9.26 -10.11 -3.29
C ILE A 160 -10.49 -10.00 -4.18
N ASP A 161 -11.66 -10.29 -3.63
CA ASP A 161 -12.93 -10.03 -4.28
C ASP A 161 -13.24 -8.52 -4.26
N THR A 162 -13.48 -7.90 -5.41
CA THR A 162 -13.66 -6.43 -5.49
C THR A 162 -15.01 -5.93 -4.95
N THR A 163 -15.94 -6.84 -4.68
CA THR A 163 -17.24 -6.50 -4.08
C THR A 163 -17.19 -6.59 -2.57
N SER A 164 -16.79 -7.76 -2.01
CA SER A 164 -16.71 -7.97 -0.56
C SER A 164 -15.46 -7.35 0.06
N LEU A 165 -14.42 -7.07 -0.75
CA LEU A 165 -13.12 -6.59 -0.33
C LEU A 165 -12.43 -7.53 0.68
N GLU A 166 -12.58 -8.83 0.47
CA GLU A 166 -12.00 -9.87 1.29
C GLU A 166 -10.99 -10.71 0.50
N ILE A 167 -9.90 -11.08 1.17
CA ILE A 167 -8.93 -12.01 0.62
C ILE A 167 -9.61 -13.38 0.51
N LYS A 168 -9.63 -13.93 -0.70
CA LYS A 168 -10.22 -15.25 -0.98
C LYS A 168 -9.17 -16.35 -1.03
N ARG A 169 -8.05 -16.07 -1.69
CA ARG A 169 -6.98 -17.05 -1.91
C ARG A 169 -5.61 -16.38 -1.86
N LYS A 170 -4.58 -17.17 -1.63
CA LYS A 170 -3.17 -16.75 -1.77
C LYS A 170 -2.41 -17.81 -2.53
N VAL A 171 -1.42 -17.39 -3.34
CA VAL A 171 -0.50 -18.28 -4.05
C VAL A 171 0.93 -17.79 -3.84
N ASN A 172 1.84 -18.70 -3.43
CA ASN A 172 3.25 -18.39 -3.34
C ASN A 172 3.83 -18.21 -4.74
N VAL A 173 4.77 -17.26 -4.86
CA VAL A 173 5.48 -16.95 -6.12
C VAL A 173 6.99 -17.02 -5.92
N GLY A 174 7.75 -16.04 -6.34
CA GLY A 174 9.17 -15.93 -6.03
C GLY A 174 9.43 -15.04 -4.84
N TYR A 175 10.68 -14.65 -4.70
CA TYR A 175 11.10 -13.76 -3.62
C TYR A 175 10.89 -12.31 -4.03
N GLN A 176 10.33 -11.54 -3.10
CA GLN A 176 10.09 -10.11 -3.24
C GLN A 176 9.41 -9.76 -4.57
N PRO A 177 8.16 -10.26 -4.74
CA PRO A 177 7.37 -10.00 -5.95
C PRO A 177 6.97 -8.53 -6.04
N GLU A 178 7.15 -7.97 -7.23
CA GLU A 178 6.92 -6.57 -7.55
C GLU A 178 5.71 -6.41 -8.47
N GLN A 179 5.90 -5.69 -9.60
CA GLN A 179 4.83 -5.40 -10.57
C GLN A 179 4.24 -6.67 -11.17
N MET A 180 2.99 -6.52 -11.54
CA MET A 180 2.21 -7.58 -12.13
C MET A 180 1.46 -7.11 -13.38
N VAL A 181 1.30 -8.00 -14.35
CA VAL A 181 0.48 -7.76 -15.54
C VAL A 181 -0.43 -8.94 -15.81
N VAL A 182 -1.67 -8.66 -16.20
CA VAL A 182 -2.63 -9.69 -16.62
C VAL A 182 -2.62 -9.77 -18.17
N HIS A 183 -2.49 -10.98 -18.68
CA HIS A 183 -2.61 -11.26 -20.10
C HIS A 183 -3.23 -12.65 -20.34
N ASN A 184 -4.26 -12.71 -21.16
CA ASN A 184 -4.94 -13.97 -21.56
C ASN A 184 -5.30 -14.89 -20.36
N GLY A 185 -5.94 -14.33 -19.33
CA GLY A 185 -6.35 -15.10 -18.15
C GLY A 185 -5.21 -15.59 -17.24
N LYS A 186 -4.01 -15.05 -17.44
CA LYS A 186 -2.84 -15.33 -16.62
C LYS A 186 -2.31 -14.05 -15.98
N LEU A 187 -1.76 -14.16 -14.77
CA LEU A 187 -1.05 -13.11 -14.08
C LEU A 187 0.44 -13.40 -14.12
N TYR A 188 1.19 -12.46 -14.62
CA TYR A 188 2.65 -12.49 -14.66
C TYR A 188 3.18 -11.62 -13.54
N VAL A 189 4.02 -12.17 -12.67
CA VAL A 189 4.54 -11.51 -11.46
C VAL A 189 6.06 -11.48 -11.53
N ALA A 190 6.63 -10.28 -11.53
CA ALA A 190 8.08 -10.11 -11.47
C ALA A 190 8.59 -10.40 -10.06
N ASN A 191 9.55 -11.29 -9.91
CA ASN A 191 10.21 -11.62 -8.65
C ASN A 191 11.63 -11.05 -8.69
N SER A 192 11.89 -10.02 -7.88
CA SER A 192 13.19 -9.33 -7.90
C SER A 192 14.19 -9.92 -6.91
N GLY A 193 13.72 -10.37 -5.76
CA GLY A 193 14.60 -10.70 -4.64
C GLY A 193 15.54 -9.55 -4.26
N GLY A 194 15.13 -8.28 -4.53
CA GLY A 194 16.02 -7.12 -4.48
C GLY A 194 16.71 -6.88 -3.14
N TYR A 195 16.10 -7.32 -2.04
CA TYR A 195 16.70 -7.24 -0.70
C TYR A 195 17.32 -8.57 -0.23
N ARG A 196 17.39 -9.60 -1.07
CA ARG A 196 18.04 -10.89 -0.77
C ARG A 196 19.51 -10.94 -1.18
N VAL A 197 20.21 -9.87 -1.05
CA VAL A 197 21.65 -9.78 -1.41
C VAL A 197 22.45 -10.88 -0.71
N PRO A 198 23.27 -11.67 -1.44
CA PRO A 198 23.49 -11.67 -2.89
C PRO A 198 22.55 -12.59 -3.69
N ASN A 199 21.54 -13.18 -3.05
CA ASN A 199 20.69 -14.24 -3.60
C ASN A 199 19.44 -13.65 -4.29
N TYR A 200 19.62 -12.78 -5.28
CA TYR A 200 18.51 -12.19 -6.03
C TYR A 200 17.61 -13.24 -6.68
N ASP A 201 16.31 -12.94 -6.78
CA ASP A 201 15.41 -13.69 -7.66
C ASP A 201 15.42 -13.01 -9.05
N ARG A 202 15.37 -13.79 -10.11
CA ARG A 202 15.40 -13.32 -11.49
C ARG A 202 14.33 -14.02 -12.30
N THR A 203 13.16 -14.18 -11.69
CA THR A 203 12.10 -14.96 -12.32
C THR A 203 10.83 -14.15 -12.50
N VAL A 204 10.00 -14.63 -13.42
CA VAL A 204 8.61 -14.21 -13.55
C VAL A 204 7.72 -15.42 -13.26
N SER A 205 6.90 -15.33 -12.22
CA SER A 205 5.88 -16.33 -11.93
C SER A 205 4.67 -16.14 -12.86
N VAL A 206 4.16 -17.22 -13.43
CA VAL A 206 2.95 -17.22 -14.24
C VAL A 206 1.86 -17.96 -13.48
N ILE A 207 0.81 -17.24 -13.11
CA ILE A 207 -0.34 -17.76 -12.36
C ILE A 207 -1.51 -17.89 -13.31
N ASP A 208 -2.13 -19.05 -13.37
CA ASP A 208 -3.42 -19.22 -14.01
C ASP A 208 -4.52 -18.62 -13.12
N LEU A 209 -5.29 -17.67 -13.64
CA LEU A 209 -6.26 -16.90 -12.84
C LEU A 209 -7.59 -17.63 -12.59
N GLU A 210 -7.85 -18.72 -13.27
CA GLU A 210 -9.03 -19.55 -13.01
C GLU A 210 -8.77 -20.48 -11.83
N THR A 211 -7.67 -21.23 -11.87
CA THR A 211 -7.28 -22.16 -10.78
C THR A 211 -6.58 -21.44 -9.62
N PHE A 212 -6.02 -20.28 -9.86
CA PHE A 212 -5.18 -19.48 -8.98
C PHE A 212 -3.97 -20.28 -8.47
N THR A 213 -3.26 -20.90 -9.39
CA THR A 213 -2.03 -21.67 -9.14
C THR A 213 -0.89 -21.19 -10.02
N GLU A 214 0.34 -21.22 -9.51
CA GLU A 214 1.51 -20.98 -10.34
C GLU A 214 1.71 -22.16 -11.29
N ILE A 215 1.62 -21.90 -12.60
CA ILE A 215 1.74 -22.93 -13.64
C ILE A 215 3.12 -22.94 -14.31
N LYS A 216 3.89 -21.86 -14.16
CA LYS A 216 5.22 -21.72 -14.74
C LYS A 216 6.02 -20.66 -14.02
N LYS A 217 7.33 -20.85 -13.99
CA LYS A 217 8.32 -19.83 -13.62
C LYS A 217 9.27 -19.62 -14.79
N ILE A 218 9.47 -18.37 -15.21
CA ILE A 218 10.33 -17.99 -16.32
C ILE A 218 11.57 -17.35 -15.73
N ASP A 219 12.75 -17.89 -16.03
CA ASP A 219 14.03 -17.25 -15.72
C ASP A 219 14.26 -16.12 -16.73
N VAL A 220 14.63 -14.94 -16.24
CA VAL A 220 14.84 -13.75 -17.08
C VAL A 220 16.29 -13.23 -17.06
N GLY A 221 17.21 -14.01 -16.53
CA GLY A 221 18.66 -13.75 -16.62
C GLY A 221 19.42 -13.63 -15.32
#